data_e425bee8e5748e1a8630e45119a37c10
#
_entry.id   e425bee8e5748e1a8630e45119a37c10
#
_cell.length_a   1.000
_cell.length_b   1.000
_cell.length_c   1.000
_cell.angle_alpha   90.00
_cell.angle_beta   90.00
_cell.angle_gamma   90.00
#
_symmetry.space_group_name_H-M   'P 1'
#
loop_
_entity.id
_entity.type
_entity.pdbx_description
1 polymer ?
#
loop_
_entity_poly.entity_id
_entity_poly.type
_entity_poly.pdbx_seq_one_letter_code
_entity_poly.pdbx_strand_id
1 'polypeptide(L)'
;MSTIEITKDNLEETLTQGGIVLLDFWADWCGPCRSFSPVYEAASEQHGDIVFGKIDTEAQQEIAAMFQITSIPTIAAFRDGIGVFSQAGALPAPALEQLIDGVRGLDMDDVRAQVAKQAAEQEAAAGGETAENR
;
A
#
# COMPACT_ATOMS: atom_id res chain seq x y z
N MET A 1 -3.70 -6.18 19.90
CA MET A 1 -3.46 -6.30 18.46
C MET A 1 -3.64 -4.95 17.80
N SER A 2 -2.65 -4.53 17.04
CA SER A 2 -2.63 -3.18 16.47
C SER A 2 -2.96 -3.14 14.98
N THR A 3 -3.24 -4.29 14.36
CA THR A 3 -3.70 -4.32 12.98
C THR A 3 -5.20 -4.08 12.90
N ILE A 4 -5.64 -3.48 11.80
CA ILE A 4 -7.06 -3.24 11.56
C ILE A 4 -7.50 -3.88 10.25
N GLU A 5 -8.72 -4.36 10.23
CA GLU A 5 -9.30 -4.90 9.01
C GLU A 5 -9.74 -3.75 8.10
N ILE A 6 -9.30 -3.81 6.84
CA ILE A 6 -9.66 -2.80 5.84
C ILE A 6 -10.69 -3.39 4.89
N THR A 7 -11.77 -2.65 4.72
CA THR A 7 -12.84 -2.97 3.78
C THR A 7 -13.11 -1.71 2.95
N LYS A 8 -14.03 -1.82 1.99
CA LYS A 8 -14.41 -0.64 1.20
C LYS A 8 -15.06 0.45 2.06
N ASP A 9 -15.53 0.11 3.26
CA ASP A 9 -16.15 1.09 4.15
C ASP A 9 -15.15 2.03 4.82
N ASN A 10 -13.90 1.57 5.04
CA ASN A 10 -12.90 2.36 5.75
C ASN A 10 -11.61 2.61 4.97
N LEU A 11 -11.48 2.08 3.75
CA LEU A 11 -10.24 2.20 2.98
C LEU A 11 -9.89 3.66 2.70
N GLU A 12 -10.82 4.41 2.14
CA GLU A 12 -10.55 5.81 1.75
C GLU A 12 -10.20 6.66 2.97
N GLU A 13 -11.00 6.55 4.03
CA GLU A 13 -10.74 7.27 5.27
C GLU A 13 -9.37 6.93 5.84
N THR A 14 -9.02 5.64 5.85
CA THR A 14 -7.72 5.19 6.37
C THR A 14 -6.57 5.78 5.58
N LEU A 15 -6.65 5.78 4.25
CA LEU A 15 -5.57 6.27 3.39
C LEU A 15 -5.43 7.78 3.43
N THR A 16 -6.52 8.51 3.64
CA THR A 16 -6.52 9.98 3.57
C THR A 16 -6.28 10.68 4.89
N GLN A 17 -6.23 9.94 6.00
CA GLN A 17 -6.02 10.55 7.32
C GLN A 17 -4.61 11.12 7.53
N GLY A 18 -3.69 10.86 6.61
CA GLY A 18 -2.30 11.30 6.71
C GLY A 18 -1.41 10.30 7.44
N GLY A 19 -0.10 10.56 7.42
CA GLY A 19 0.88 9.68 8.02
C GLY A 19 1.13 8.43 7.19
N ILE A 20 1.71 7.41 7.82
CA ILE A 20 2.08 6.17 7.16
C ILE A 20 1.00 5.11 7.36
N VAL A 21 0.60 4.48 6.27
CA VAL A 21 -0.34 3.36 6.27
C VAL A 21 0.30 2.21 5.51
N LEU A 22 0.34 1.03 6.13
CA LEU A 22 0.74 -0.20 5.46
C LEU A 22 -0.51 -1.04 5.21
N LEU A 23 -0.54 -1.72 4.07
CA LEU A 23 -1.63 -2.63 3.71
C LEU A 23 -1.03 -4.00 3.41
N ASP A 24 -1.54 -5.04 4.08
CA ASP A 24 -1.19 -6.43 3.86
C ASP A 24 -2.34 -7.13 3.13
N PHE A 25 -2.13 -7.49 1.88
CA PHE A 25 -3.11 -8.23 1.07
C PHE A 25 -2.86 -9.71 1.30
N TRP A 26 -3.87 -10.43 1.83
CA TRP A 26 -3.74 -11.80 2.29
C TRP A 26 -4.97 -12.65 1.97
N ALA A 27 -4.88 -13.95 2.20
CA ALA A 27 -6.03 -14.86 2.17
C ALA A 27 -5.78 -16.03 3.14
N ASP A 28 -6.85 -16.64 3.64
CA ASP A 28 -6.77 -17.72 4.61
C ASP A 28 -6.01 -18.94 4.09
N TRP A 29 -6.15 -19.24 2.80
CA TRP A 29 -5.52 -20.43 2.20
C TRP A 29 -4.04 -20.23 1.87
N CYS A 30 -3.51 -19.07 2.06
CA CYS A 30 -2.16 -18.69 1.64
C CYS A 30 -1.16 -19.02 2.74
N GLY A 31 -0.30 -20.01 2.51
CA GLY A 31 0.75 -20.40 3.46
C GLY A 31 1.71 -19.27 3.81
N PRO A 32 2.33 -18.61 2.82
CA PRO A 32 3.24 -17.47 3.09
C PRO A 32 2.55 -16.32 3.83
N CYS A 33 1.26 -16.09 3.61
CA CYS A 33 0.51 -15.08 4.35
C CYS A 33 0.45 -15.41 5.84
N ARG A 34 0.25 -16.69 6.17
CA ARG A 34 0.24 -17.14 7.58
C ARG A 34 1.59 -16.98 8.24
N SER A 35 2.67 -17.26 7.51
CA SER A 35 4.03 -17.05 8.02
C SER A 35 4.34 -15.58 8.25
N PHE A 36 3.81 -14.71 7.40
CA PHE A 36 4.02 -13.27 7.51
C PHE A 36 3.19 -12.62 8.60
N SER A 37 2.01 -13.17 8.90
CA SER A 37 1.07 -12.57 9.84
C SER A 37 1.69 -12.23 11.20
N PRO A 38 2.44 -13.14 11.87
CA PRO A 38 3.07 -12.78 13.15
C PRO A 38 4.10 -11.67 13.03
N VAL A 39 4.82 -11.61 11.92
CA VAL A 39 5.82 -10.55 11.66
C VAL A 39 5.11 -9.20 11.57
N TYR A 40 4.02 -9.15 10.83
CA TYR A 40 3.23 -7.92 10.64
C TYR A 40 2.60 -7.45 11.95
N GLU A 41 2.00 -8.38 12.70
CA GLU A 41 1.39 -8.09 13.99
C GLU A 41 2.42 -7.53 14.99
N ALA A 42 3.59 -8.15 15.07
CA ALA A 42 4.65 -7.70 15.98
C ALA A 42 5.11 -6.28 15.60
N ALA A 43 5.28 -6.01 14.32
CA ALA A 43 5.66 -4.67 13.86
C ALA A 43 4.59 -3.64 14.22
N SER A 44 3.31 -3.99 14.11
CA SER A 44 2.21 -3.09 14.43
C SER A 44 2.23 -2.66 15.89
N GLU A 45 2.67 -3.54 16.78
CA GLU A 45 2.76 -3.22 18.20
C GLU A 45 3.93 -2.30 18.52
N GLN A 46 4.99 -2.32 17.70
CA GLN A 46 6.18 -1.49 17.90
C GLN A 46 6.07 -0.11 17.27
N HIS A 47 5.19 0.06 16.28
CA HIS A 47 5.05 1.30 15.52
C HIS A 47 3.63 1.85 15.65
N GLY A 48 3.29 2.34 16.84
CA GLY A 48 1.95 2.82 17.15
C GLY A 48 1.50 4.04 16.36
N ASP A 49 2.43 4.74 15.70
CA ASP A 49 2.13 5.89 14.85
C ASP A 49 1.81 5.49 13.40
N ILE A 50 1.97 4.21 13.05
CA ILE A 50 1.68 3.69 11.71
C ILE A 50 0.38 2.88 11.77
N VAL A 51 -0.48 3.06 10.77
CA VAL A 51 -1.65 2.21 10.61
C VAL A 51 -1.25 0.94 9.86
N PHE A 52 -1.51 -0.22 10.46
CA PHE A 52 -1.24 -1.52 9.86
C PHE A 52 -2.57 -2.14 9.46
N GLY A 53 -2.93 -2.01 8.18
CA GLY A 53 -4.18 -2.53 7.65
C GLY A 53 -4.01 -3.90 7.04
N LYS A 54 -5.06 -4.72 7.13
CA LYS A 54 -5.11 -6.04 6.52
C LYS A 54 -6.30 -6.12 5.59
N ILE A 55 -6.07 -6.58 4.37
CA ILE A 55 -7.11 -6.71 3.35
C ILE A 55 -7.22 -8.17 2.95
N ASP A 56 -8.34 -8.80 3.29
CA ASP A 56 -8.67 -10.15 2.86
C ASP A 56 -9.09 -10.11 1.40
N THR A 57 -8.24 -10.63 0.51
CA THR A 57 -8.48 -10.55 -0.93
C THR A 57 -9.68 -11.37 -1.40
N GLU A 58 -10.12 -12.36 -0.61
CA GLU A 58 -11.32 -13.12 -0.94
C GLU A 58 -12.58 -12.33 -0.62
N ALA A 59 -12.58 -11.64 0.52
CA ALA A 59 -13.72 -10.82 0.94
C ALA A 59 -13.76 -9.48 0.19
N GLN A 60 -12.60 -8.92 -0.15
CA GLN A 60 -12.47 -7.59 -0.75
C GLN A 60 -11.88 -7.68 -2.16
N GLN A 61 -12.56 -8.40 -3.04
CA GLN A 61 -12.08 -8.65 -4.39
C GLN A 61 -11.95 -7.36 -5.22
N GLU A 62 -12.85 -6.41 -5.01
CA GLU A 62 -12.80 -5.12 -5.71
C GLU A 62 -11.57 -4.31 -5.32
N ILE A 63 -11.21 -4.32 -4.04
CA ILE A 63 -10.02 -3.63 -3.57
C ILE A 63 -8.76 -4.29 -4.16
N ALA A 64 -8.69 -5.62 -4.12
CA ALA A 64 -7.56 -6.34 -4.69
C ALA A 64 -7.39 -6.02 -6.18
N ALA A 65 -8.49 -5.95 -6.93
CA ALA A 65 -8.47 -5.59 -8.34
C ALA A 65 -8.01 -4.15 -8.55
N MET A 66 -8.50 -3.22 -7.71
CA MET A 66 -8.14 -1.82 -7.78
C MET A 66 -6.63 -1.61 -7.63
N PHE A 67 -6.00 -2.36 -6.72
CA PHE A 67 -4.55 -2.29 -6.50
C PHE A 67 -3.77 -3.25 -7.39
N GLN A 68 -4.44 -3.94 -8.31
CA GLN A 68 -3.80 -4.85 -9.27
C GLN A 68 -2.99 -5.95 -8.58
N ILE A 69 -3.56 -6.51 -7.51
CA ILE A 69 -2.88 -7.55 -6.74
C ILE A 69 -2.94 -8.86 -7.54
N THR A 70 -1.77 -9.37 -7.91
CA THR A 70 -1.63 -10.61 -8.70
C THR A 70 -1.07 -11.77 -7.89
N SER A 71 -0.46 -11.49 -6.76
CA SER A 71 0.05 -12.53 -5.86
C SER A 71 -0.07 -12.06 -4.41
N ILE A 72 -0.14 -13.00 -3.48
CA ILE A 72 -0.24 -12.73 -2.05
C ILE A 72 0.78 -13.55 -1.27
N PRO A 73 1.30 -13.03 -0.13
CA PRO A 73 0.97 -11.69 0.37
C PRO A 73 1.60 -10.60 -0.50
N THR A 74 0.99 -9.43 -0.50
CA THR A 74 1.58 -8.22 -1.07
C THR A 74 1.49 -7.13 -0.02
N ILE A 75 2.57 -6.38 0.16
CA ILE A 75 2.64 -5.25 1.08
C ILE A 75 2.67 -3.97 0.26
N ALA A 76 1.76 -3.07 0.57
CA ALA A 76 1.75 -1.72 0.00
C ALA A 76 1.94 -0.71 1.12
N ALA A 77 2.66 0.36 0.84
CA ALA A 77 2.86 1.45 1.79
C ALA A 77 2.36 2.76 1.19
N PHE A 78 1.68 3.53 2.04
CA PHE A 78 1.18 4.86 1.70
C PHE A 78 1.72 5.86 2.70
N ARG A 79 2.01 7.06 2.25
CA ARG A 79 2.37 8.15 3.14
C ARG A 79 1.65 9.41 2.68
N ASP A 80 0.90 10.03 3.59
CA ASP A 80 0.11 11.22 3.32
C ASP A 80 -0.83 11.04 2.14
N GLY A 81 -1.43 9.86 2.03
CA GLY A 81 -2.38 9.52 0.98
C GLY A 81 -1.76 9.10 -0.35
N ILE A 82 -0.43 9.07 -0.45
CA ILE A 82 0.28 8.72 -1.67
C ILE A 82 0.90 7.33 -1.55
N GLY A 83 0.62 6.46 -2.52
CA GLY A 83 1.26 5.14 -2.59
C GLY A 83 2.74 5.29 -2.92
N VAL A 84 3.62 4.80 -2.04
CA VAL A 84 5.07 4.99 -2.17
C VAL A 84 5.83 3.68 -2.33
N PHE A 85 5.17 2.54 -2.12
CA PHE A 85 5.84 1.24 -2.20
C PHE A 85 4.83 0.12 -2.38
N SER A 86 5.21 -0.91 -3.15
CA SER A 86 4.44 -2.14 -3.25
C SER A 86 5.38 -3.29 -3.59
N GLN A 87 5.27 -4.39 -2.87
CA GLN A 87 6.10 -5.57 -3.11
C GLN A 87 5.34 -6.84 -2.78
N ALA A 88 5.41 -7.82 -3.69
CA ALA A 88 4.86 -9.16 -3.47
C ALA A 88 5.84 -10.00 -2.66
N GLY A 89 5.31 -10.89 -1.85
CA GLY A 89 6.06 -11.87 -1.07
C GLY A 89 6.09 -11.57 0.42
N ALA A 90 6.26 -12.62 1.21
CA ALA A 90 6.39 -12.49 2.65
C ALA A 90 7.75 -11.91 3.01
N LEU A 91 7.75 -10.82 3.78
CA LEU A 91 8.99 -10.18 4.20
C LEU A 91 9.43 -10.73 5.57
N PRO A 92 10.71 -11.06 5.76
CA PRO A 92 11.20 -11.31 7.11
C PRO A 92 11.20 -9.99 7.91
N ALA A 93 11.19 -10.12 9.23
CA ALA A 93 11.09 -8.97 10.13
C ALA A 93 12.11 -7.85 9.81
N PRO A 94 13.41 -8.15 9.58
CA PRO A 94 14.35 -7.08 9.25
C PRO A 94 14.00 -6.34 7.95
N ALA A 95 13.48 -7.05 6.95
CA ALA A 95 13.09 -6.42 5.69
C ALA A 95 11.88 -5.51 5.87
N LEU A 96 10.91 -5.92 6.69
CA LEU A 96 9.77 -5.07 7.01
C LEU A 96 10.22 -3.80 7.74
N GLU A 97 11.14 -3.92 8.69
CA GLU A 97 11.69 -2.75 9.39
C GLU A 97 12.44 -1.81 8.44
N GLN A 98 13.18 -2.36 7.48
CA GLN A 98 13.84 -1.55 6.46
C GLN A 98 12.85 -0.80 5.58
N LEU A 99 11.74 -1.44 5.23
CA LEU A 99 10.67 -0.80 4.48
C LEU A 99 10.09 0.37 5.27
N ILE A 100 9.80 0.15 6.55
CA ILE A 100 9.25 1.20 7.42
C ILE A 100 10.23 2.37 7.52
N ASP A 101 11.51 2.09 7.75
CA ASP A 101 12.55 3.12 7.82
C ASP A 101 12.64 3.91 6.51
N GLY A 102 12.55 3.22 5.38
CA GLY A 102 12.57 3.86 4.06
C GLY A 102 11.39 4.80 3.86
N VAL A 103 10.21 4.37 4.26
CA VAL A 103 9.00 5.21 4.14
C VAL A 103 9.09 6.42 5.07
N ARG A 104 9.58 6.24 6.30
CA ARG A 104 9.79 7.36 7.22
C ARG A 104 10.79 8.38 6.70
N GLY A 105 11.81 7.92 5.98
CA GLY A 105 12.87 8.78 5.47
C GLY A 105 12.56 9.49 4.16
N LEU A 106 11.41 9.27 3.56
CA LEU A 106 11.06 9.91 2.29
C LEU A 106 10.92 11.42 2.42
N ASP A 107 11.44 12.14 1.43
CA ASP A 107 11.16 13.57 1.26
C ASP A 107 9.83 13.70 0.53
N MET A 108 8.78 14.04 1.27
CA MET A 108 7.43 14.06 0.70
C MET A 108 7.22 15.23 -0.25
N ASP A 109 7.98 16.31 -0.13
CA ASP A 109 7.93 17.39 -1.12
C ASP A 109 8.43 16.89 -2.47
N ASP A 110 9.50 16.11 -2.47
CA ASP A 110 10.02 15.50 -3.69
C ASP A 110 9.05 14.47 -4.27
N VAL A 111 8.46 13.64 -3.41
CA VAL A 111 7.46 12.65 -3.82
C VAL A 111 6.26 13.35 -4.49
N ARG A 112 5.74 14.42 -3.90
CA ARG A 112 4.63 15.18 -4.46
C ARG A 112 4.99 15.80 -5.80
N ALA A 113 6.22 16.30 -5.93
CA ALA A 113 6.71 16.88 -7.18
C ALA A 113 6.75 15.81 -8.28
N GLN A 114 7.22 14.60 -7.97
CA GLN A 114 7.27 13.50 -8.93
C GLN A 114 5.87 13.04 -9.33
N VAL A 115 4.94 12.96 -8.38
CA VAL A 115 3.54 12.59 -8.66
C VAL A 115 2.90 13.63 -9.59
N ALA A 116 3.11 14.91 -9.31
CA ALA A 116 2.58 15.99 -10.16
C ALA A 116 3.17 15.91 -11.57
N LYS A 117 4.45 15.63 -11.70
CA LYS A 117 5.11 15.47 -12.99
C LYS A 117 4.54 14.29 -13.79
N GLN A 118 4.35 13.15 -13.13
CA GLN A 118 3.77 11.97 -13.77
C GLN A 118 2.34 12.23 -14.24
N ALA A 119 1.54 12.91 -13.41
CA ALA A 119 0.17 13.26 -13.77
C ALA A 119 0.14 14.19 -14.99
N ALA A 120 1.04 15.19 -15.04
CA ALA A 120 1.15 16.08 -16.18
C ALA A 120 1.58 15.34 -17.45
N GLU A 121 2.51 14.42 -17.34
CA GLU A 121 2.96 13.59 -18.47
C GLU A 121 1.83 12.69 -19.00
N GLN A 122 1.04 12.10 -18.09
CA GLN A 122 -0.10 11.28 -18.46
C GLN A 122 -1.19 12.08 -19.15
N GLU A 123 -1.47 13.28 -18.68
CA GLU A 123 -2.44 14.20 -19.32
C GLU A 123 -1.96 14.62 -20.70
N ALA A 124 -0.68 14.93 -20.85
CA ALA A 124 -0.10 15.29 -22.14
C ALA A 124 -0.19 14.15 -23.14
N ALA A 125 0.12 12.91 -22.70
CA ALA A 125 0.03 11.71 -23.54
C ALA A 125 -1.42 11.43 -23.95
N ALA A 126 -2.36 11.52 -23.01
CA ALA A 126 -3.79 11.32 -23.30
C ALA A 126 -4.33 12.39 -24.25
N GLY A 127 -3.93 13.65 -24.06
CA GLY A 127 -4.28 14.73 -24.95
C GLY A 127 -3.73 14.55 -26.34
N GLY A 128 -2.47 14.09 -26.45
CA GLY A 128 -1.83 13.77 -27.72
C GLY A 128 -2.55 12.65 -28.47
N GLU A 129 -2.91 11.59 -27.80
CA GLU A 129 -3.67 10.48 -28.37
C GLU A 129 -5.03 10.93 -28.88
N THR A 130 -5.72 11.71 -28.11
CA THR A 130 -7.02 12.26 -28.48
C THR A 130 -6.92 13.13 -29.75
N ALA A 131 -5.89 13.94 -29.84
CA ALA A 131 -5.66 14.79 -31.00
C ALA A 131 -5.35 13.97 -32.25
N GLU A 132 -4.59 12.89 -32.14
CA GLU A 132 -4.24 12.03 -33.26
C GLU A 132 -5.45 11.27 -33.82
N ASN A 133 -6.42 10.96 -32.98
CA ASN A 133 -7.60 10.19 -33.38
C ASN A 133 -8.69 11.08 -34.03
N ARG A 134 -8.46 12.33 -34.18
CA ARG A 134 -9.37 13.24 -34.88
C ARG A 134 -8.93 13.43 -36.31
#